data_588b121c082d3ae27a401e939056ca7b
#
_entry.id   588b121c082d3ae27a401e939056ca7b
#
_cell.length_a   1.000
_cell.length_b   1.000
_cell.length_c   1.000
_cell.angle_alpha   90.00
_cell.angle_beta   90.00
_cell.angle_gamma   90.00
#
_symmetry.space_group_name_H-M   'P 1'
#
loop_
_entity.id
_entity.type
_entity.pdbx_description
1 polymer ?
#
loop_
_entity_poly.entity_id
_entity_poly.type
_entity_poly.pdbx_seq_one_letter_code
_entity_poly.pdbx_strand_id
1 'polypeptide(L)'
;MSFLSQVRLSILILAAIPSVMYAQVPIDVSVRVDEIFAPWTSVSSPGCAVGVALDGLTVLERAYGMADLEHGIPNKPETIFEGGSVSKQFTAAAIMLLALDGQLSLGDDIREYVPEVPNYGPTITLRHLMTHTSGLRDWGSVAGISGWGREQRSHTHEHVLDIVSRQSAANFDPGHEYSYSNTGYNLLAIVVDRLAGMSFADFSKERIFEPLGMNSTQWRDDYRRLVPGRSSAYAARPGGNWVINRPIE
;
A
#
# COMPACT_ATOMS: atom_id res chain seq x y z
N MET A 1 -59.62 -0.01 55.20
CA MET A 1 -58.96 -0.98 54.31
C MET A 1 -58.96 -0.34 52.94
N SER A 2 -57.76 0.19 52.58
CA SER A 2 -57.58 0.95 51.32
C SER A 2 -56.62 0.12 50.44
N PHE A 3 -57.11 -0.32 49.29
CA PHE A 3 -56.34 -0.96 48.26
C PHE A 3 -55.72 0.07 47.28
N LEU A 4 -54.45 0.35 47.40
CA LEU A 4 -53.73 1.14 46.43
C LEU A 4 -53.23 0.23 45.30
N SER A 5 -53.82 0.37 44.12
CA SER A 5 -53.43 -0.29 42.88
C SER A 5 -52.18 0.42 42.33
N GLN A 6 -51.06 -0.33 42.26
CA GLN A 6 -49.86 0.14 41.60
C GLN A 6 -49.97 -0.13 40.09
N VAL A 7 -50.07 0.92 39.31
CA VAL A 7 -49.94 0.87 37.85
C VAL A 7 -48.46 0.89 37.50
N ARG A 8 -47.89 -0.24 37.02
CA ARG A 8 -46.54 -0.31 36.46
C ARG A 8 -46.57 0.22 35.02
N LEU A 9 -46.01 1.39 34.82
CA LEU A 9 -45.78 1.99 33.51
C LEU A 9 -44.54 1.32 32.89
N SER A 10 -44.70 0.39 31.95
CA SER A 10 -43.62 -0.18 31.17
C SER A 10 -43.25 0.77 30.02
N ILE A 11 -42.12 1.45 30.16
CA ILE A 11 -41.55 2.28 29.08
C ILE A 11 -40.87 1.34 28.08
N LEU A 12 -41.47 1.18 26.90
CA LEU A 12 -40.84 0.54 25.76
C LEU A 12 -39.84 1.54 25.15
N ILE A 13 -38.55 1.32 25.38
CA ILE A 13 -37.47 2.04 24.67
C ILE A 13 -37.36 1.40 23.30
N LEU A 14 -37.94 2.02 22.27
CA LEU A 14 -37.67 1.70 20.87
C LEU A 14 -36.25 2.18 20.56
N ALA A 15 -35.29 1.29 20.54
CA ALA A 15 -33.94 1.56 20.02
C ALA A 15 -34.07 1.79 18.50
N ALA A 16 -33.98 3.04 18.08
CA ALA A 16 -33.85 3.38 16.67
C ALA A 16 -32.45 2.85 16.19
N ILE A 17 -32.47 1.74 15.48
CA ILE A 17 -31.28 1.27 14.74
C ILE A 17 -31.05 2.29 13.62
N PRO A 18 -29.89 2.97 13.55
CA PRO A 18 -29.64 3.86 12.44
C PRO A 18 -29.59 3.01 11.17
N SER A 19 -30.56 3.22 10.29
CA SER A 19 -30.53 2.65 8.94
C SER A 19 -29.33 3.29 8.24
N VAL A 20 -28.30 2.50 7.95
CA VAL A 20 -27.20 2.92 7.07
C VAL A 20 -27.84 3.14 5.70
N MET A 21 -28.07 4.40 5.36
CA MET A 21 -28.49 4.77 4.01
C MET A 21 -27.29 4.55 3.08
N TYR A 22 -27.28 3.43 2.39
CA TYR A 22 -26.41 3.28 1.22
C TYR A 22 -26.87 4.27 0.16
N ALA A 23 -26.01 5.19 -0.24
CA ALA A 23 -26.27 6.02 -1.42
C ALA A 23 -26.40 5.07 -2.61
N GLN A 24 -27.59 4.95 -3.17
CA GLN A 24 -27.79 4.11 -4.37
C GLN A 24 -27.12 4.79 -5.56
N VAL A 25 -26.11 4.12 -6.12
CA VAL A 25 -25.55 4.52 -7.41
C VAL A 25 -26.67 4.40 -8.45
N PRO A 26 -26.91 5.42 -9.27
CA PRO A 26 -27.82 5.30 -10.40
C PRO A 26 -27.49 4.06 -11.25
N ILE A 27 -28.50 3.34 -11.71
CA ILE A 27 -28.34 2.08 -12.49
C ILE A 27 -27.44 2.30 -13.70
N ASP A 28 -27.51 3.48 -14.33
CA ASP A 28 -26.67 3.85 -15.48
C ASP A 28 -25.17 3.89 -15.16
N VAL A 29 -24.77 4.36 -13.96
CA VAL A 29 -23.35 4.38 -13.54
C VAL A 29 -22.84 2.96 -13.38
N SER A 30 -23.61 2.07 -12.77
CA SER A 30 -23.26 0.67 -12.60
C SER A 30 -23.01 -0.03 -13.95
N VAL A 31 -23.95 0.17 -14.91
CA VAL A 31 -23.84 -0.37 -16.26
C VAL A 31 -22.61 0.19 -16.99
N ARG A 32 -22.35 1.49 -16.87
CA ARG A 32 -21.17 2.13 -17.50
C ARG A 32 -19.86 1.63 -16.92
N VAL A 33 -19.80 1.33 -15.61
CA VAL A 33 -18.61 0.71 -15.01
C VAL A 33 -18.41 -0.70 -15.57
N ASP A 34 -19.46 -1.51 -15.66
CA ASP A 34 -19.38 -2.85 -16.25
C ASP A 34 -18.95 -2.80 -17.73
N GLU A 35 -19.41 -1.82 -18.50
CA GLU A 35 -18.96 -1.58 -19.89
C GLU A 35 -17.47 -1.23 -19.97
N ILE A 36 -16.97 -0.35 -19.08
CA ILE A 36 -15.56 0.04 -19.02
C ILE A 36 -14.68 -1.18 -18.73
N PHE A 37 -15.10 -2.04 -17.81
CA PHE A 37 -14.33 -3.20 -17.37
C PHE A 37 -14.64 -4.49 -18.16
N ALA A 38 -15.52 -4.45 -19.16
CA ALA A 38 -15.84 -5.59 -20.02
C ALA A 38 -14.61 -6.32 -20.61
N PRO A 39 -13.51 -5.64 -21.02
CA PRO A 39 -12.31 -6.32 -21.50
C PRO A 39 -11.64 -7.26 -20.48
N TRP A 40 -11.90 -7.09 -19.19
CA TRP A 40 -11.31 -7.88 -18.10
C TRP A 40 -12.26 -8.92 -17.52
N THR A 41 -13.39 -9.23 -18.17
CA THR A 41 -14.39 -10.20 -17.66
C THR A 41 -14.09 -11.64 -18.03
N SER A 42 -13.05 -11.90 -18.82
CA SER A 42 -12.70 -13.23 -19.29
C SER A 42 -12.26 -14.14 -18.16
N VAL A 43 -12.69 -15.39 -18.19
CA VAL A 43 -12.22 -16.47 -17.31
C VAL A 43 -10.82 -17.00 -17.69
N SER A 44 -10.25 -16.51 -18.80
CA SER A 44 -8.91 -16.85 -19.27
C SER A 44 -7.91 -15.70 -19.11
N SER A 45 -8.28 -14.62 -18.44
CA SER A 45 -7.40 -13.47 -18.16
C SER A 45 -7.43 -13.10 -16.69
N PRO A 46 -6.32 -12.55 -16.16
CA PRO A 46 -6.36 -11.90 -14.86
C PRO A 46 -7.28 -10.68 -14.95
N GLY A 47 -7.70 -10.19 -13.81
CA GLY A 47 -8.63 -9.09 -13.74
C GLY A 47 -8.34 -8.14 -12.58
N CYS A 48 -9.38 -7.52 -12.06
CA CYS A 48 -9.27 -6.50 -11.02
C CYS A 48 -10.51 -6.45 -10.12
N ALA A 49 -10.39 -5.73 -9.00
CA ALA A 49 -11.53 -5.26 -8.23
C ALA A 49 -11.64 -3.74 -8.38
N VAL A 50 -12.86 -3.22 -8.35
CA VAL A 50 -13.18 -1.80 -8.48
C VAL A 50 -14.08 -1.38 -7.33
N GLY A 51 -13.66 -0.37 -6.59
CA GLY A 51 -14.45 0.29 -5.58
C GLY A 51 -14.66 1.75 -5.94
N VAL A 52 -15.87 2.26 -5.73
CA VAL A 52 -16.18 3.69 -5.86
C VAL A 52 -16.75 4.17 -4.54
N ALA A 53 -16.18 5.24 -4.01
CA ALA A 53 -16.69 5.91 -2.82
C ALA A 53 -17.15 7.32 -3.20
N LEU A 54 -18.26 7.76 -2.59
CA LEU A 54 -18.79 9.10 -2.70
C LEU A 54 -19.06 9.60 -1.27
N ASP A 55 -18.55 10.76 -0.93
CA ASP A 55 -18.69 11.37 0.39
C ASP A 55 -18.34 10.41 1.55
N GLY A 56 -17.28 9.62 1.37
CA GLY A 56 -16.80 8.64 2.35
C GLY A 56 -17.61 7.34 2.43
N LEU A 57 -18.63 7.17 1.59
CA LEU A 57 -19.45 5.96 1.55
C LEU A 57 -19.11 5.15 0.29
N THR A 58 -18.89 3.85 0.46
CA THR A 58 -18.75 2.94 -0.68
C THR A 58 -20.10 2.81 -1.39
N VAL A 59 -20.14 3.25 -2.65
CA VAL A 59 -21.37 3.26 -3.46
C VAL A 59 -21.37 2.15 -4.52
N LEU A 60 -20.21 1.63 -4.89
CA LEU A 60 -20.07 0.54 -5.87
C LEU A 60 -18.88 -0.33 -5.52
N GLU A 61 -19.08 -1.64 -5.59
CA GLU A 61 -18.03 -2.65 -5.54
C GLU A 61 -18.25 -3.66 -6.67
N ARG A 62 -17.21 -3.95 -7.45
CA ARG A 62 -17.22 -4.91 -8.56
C ARG A 62 -15.90 -5.65 -8.62
N ALA A 63 -15.94 -6.83 -9.22
CA ALA A 63 -14.74 -7.58 -9.55
C ALA A 63 -14.88 -8.23 -10.91
N TYR A 64 -13.79 -8.32 -11.64
CA TYR A 64 -13.73 -8.80 -13.01
C TYR A 64 -12.55 -9.75 -13.19
N GLY A 65 -12.68 -10.73 -14.08
CA GLY A 65 -11.64 -11.69 -14.43
C GLY A 65 -11.18 -12.55 -13.24
N MET A 66 -9.99 -13.13 -13.36
CA MET A 66 -9.51 -14.15 -12.46
C MET A 66 -8.47 -13.61 -11.47
N ALA A 67 -8.58 -14.02 -10.21
CA ALA A 67 -7.57 -13.85 -9.17
C ALA A 67 -6.46 -14.89 -9.33
N ASP A 68 -6.81 -16.11 -9.76
CA ASP A 68 -5.87 -17.18 -10.01
C ASP A 68 -6.29 -17.98 -11.24
N LEU A 69 -5.46 -17.94 -12.29
CA LEU A 69 -5.71 -18.64 -13.55
C LEU A 69 -5.42 -20.12 -13.46
N GLU A 70 -4.46 -20.54 -12.62
CA GLU A 70 -4.10 -21.96 -12.49
C GLU A 70 -5.18 -22.75 -11.77
N HIS A 71 -5.84 -22.11 -10.79
CA HIS A 71 -6.89 -22.75 -9.98
C HIS A 71 -8.31 -22.34 -10.38
N GLY A 72 -8.46 -21.50 -11.40
CA GLY A 72 -9.77 -21.04 -11.86
C GLY A 72 -10.53 -20.20 -10.83
N ILE A 73 -9.82 -19.41 -10.00
CA ILE A 73 -10.42 -18.60 -8.94
C ILE A 73 -10.78 -17.23 -9.48
N PRO A 74 -12.05 -16.82 -9.52
CA PRO A 74 -12.45 -15.50 -9.95
C PRO A 74 -12.09 -14.43 -8.90
N ASN A 75 -11.89 -13.19 -9.36
CA ASN A 75 -11.79 -12.04 -8.47
C ASN A 75 -13.12 -11.80 -7.74
N LYS A 76 -13.00 -11.25 -6.55
CA LYS A 76 -14.09 -10.72 -5.72
C LYS A 76 -13.72 -9.34 -5.23
N PRO A 77 -14.66 -8.50 -4.78
CA PRO A 77 -14.34 -7.21 -4.16
C PRO A 77 -13.32 -7.33 -3.01
N GLU A 78 -13.38 -8.45 -2.26
CA GLU A 78 -12.52 -8.74 -1.12
C GLU A 78 -11.18 -9.38 -1.51
N THR A 79 -10.91 -9.59 -2.80
CA THR A 79 -9.63 -10.16 -3.25
C THR A 79 -8.47 -9.26 -2.81
N ILE A 80 -7.46 -9.86 -2.23
CA ILE A 80 -6.25 -9.16 -1.77
C ILE A 80 -5.31 -8.99 -2.95
N PHE A 81 -4.98 -7.75 -3.27
CA PHE A 81 -4.05 -7.39 -4.33
C PHE A 81 -2.75 -6.84 -3.77
N GLU A 82 -1.67 -7.07 -4.48
CA GLU A 82 -0.40 -6.43 -4.22
C GLU A 82 -0.44 -5.00 -4.78
N GLY A 83 -0.44 -4.00 -3.89
CA GLY A 83 -0.64 -2.59 -4.24
C GLY A 83 0.54 -1.95 -4.98
N GLY A 84 1.69 -2.63 -5.06
CA GLY A 84 2.89 -2.09 -5.69
C GLY A 84 3.23 -0.70 -5.14
N SER A 85 3.53 0.23 -6.03
CA SER A 85 3.93 1.60 -5.64
C SER A 85 2.81 2.47 -5.07
N VAL A 86 1.55 2.04 -5.14
CA VAL A 86 0.45 2.70 -4.41
C VAL A 86 0.70 2.64 -2.90
N SER A 87 1.43 1.64 -2.42
CA SER A 87 1.81 1.49 -1.01
C SER A 87 2.68 2.63 -0.47
N LYS A 88 3.37 3.38 -1.34
CA LYS A 88 4.20 4.53 -0.92
C LYS A 88 3.44 5.60 -0.16
N GLN A 89 2.14 5.77 -0.41
CA GLN A 89 1.30 6.68 0.37
C GLN A 89 1.32 6.35 1.87
N PHE A 90 1.33 5.07 2.23
CA PHE A 90 1.35 4.64 3.63
C PHE A 90 2.73 4.87 4.26
N THR A 91 3.81 4.71 3.50
CA THR A 91 5.16 5.08 3.97
C THR A 91 5.25 6.59 4.20
N ALA A 92 4.73 7.38 3.28
CA ALA A 92 4.68 8.84 3.46
C ALA A 92 3.81 9.24 4.66
N ALA A 93 2.65 8.60 4.85
CA ALA A 93 1.78 8.81 6.01
C ALA A 93 2.50 8.48 7.34
N ALA A 94 3.25 7.38 7.39
CA ALA A 94 4.03 6.99 8.57
C ALA A 94 5.07 8.08 8.95
N ILE A 95 5.82 8.58 7.98
CA ILE A 95 6.76 9.70 8.18
C ILE A 95 6.02 10.97 8.66
N MET A 96 4.87 11.28 8.07
CA MET A 96 4.06 12.42 8.49
C MET A 96 3.54 12.28 9.92
N LEU A 97 3.16 11.08 10.34
CA LEU A 97 2.74 10.81 11.73
C LEU A 97 3.90 11.03 12.70
N LEU A 98 5.10 10.53 12.39
CA LEU A 98 6.28 10.76 13.21
C LEU A 98 6.65 12.25 13.28
N ALA A 99 6.46 13.01 12.19
CA ALA A 99 6.65 14.46 12.18
C ALA A 99 5.61 15.18 13.05
N LEU A 100 4.34 14.77 13.01
CA LEU A 100 3.28 15.30 13.87
C LEU A 100 3.54 15.00 15.36
N ASP A 101 4.12 13.84 15.66
CA ASP A 101 4.53 13.45 17.02
C ASP A 101 5.81 14.19 17.47
N GLY A 102 6.41 15.03 16.62
CA GLY A 102 7.63 15.78 16.92
C GLY A 102 8.91 14.95 16.99
N GLN A 103 8.88 13.73 16.44
CA GLN A 103 10.04 12.82 16.47
C GLN A 103 11.04 13.05 15.33
N LEU A 104 10.61 13.74 14.27
CA LEU A 104 11.46 14.14 13.14
C LEU A 104 10.90 15.40 12.47
N SER A 105 11.73 16.02 11.61
CA SER A 105 11.30 17.06 10.69
C SER A 105 11.52 16.60 9.24
N LEU A 106 10.63 16.99 8.33
CA LEU A 106 10.81 16.69 6.90
C LEU A 106 12.07 17.38 6.31
N GLY A 107 12.63 18.34 7.01
CA GLY A 107 13.89 19.02 6.67
C GLY A 107 15.15 18.33 7.17
N ASP A 108 15.03 17.32 8.02
CA ASP A 108 16.17 16.61 8.59
C ASP A 108 16.95 15.84 7.52
N ASP A 109 18.25 15.75 7.71
CA ASP A 109 19.14 14.97 6.85
C ASP A 109 18.87 13.47 7.07
N ILE A 110 18.66 12.70 6.00
CA ILE A 110 18.47 11.25 6.07
C ILE A 110 19.58 10.56 6.87
N ARG A 111 20.80 11.09 6.86
CA ARG A 111 21.96 10.51 7.55
C ARG A 111 21.87 10.56 9.08
N GLU A 112 21.00 11.40 9.62
CA GLU A 112 20.69 11.40 11.06
C GLU A 112 20.03 10.09 11.50
N TYR A 113 19.27 9.46 10.60
CA TYR A 113 18.52 8.23 10.85
C TYR A 113 19.15 7.01 10.17
N VAL A 114 19.79 7.21 9.02
CA VAL A 114 20.39 6.17 8.19
C VAL A 114 21.82 6.59 7.82
N PRO A 115 22.77 6.45 8.78
CA PRO A 115 24.17 6.88 8.57
C PRO A 115 24.90 6.08 7.50
N GLU A 116 24.34 4.97 7.02
CA GLU A 116 24.85 4.20 5.89
C GLU A 116 24.75 4.95 4.55
N VAL A 117 23.92 5.98 4.46
CA VAL A 117 23.85 6.83 3.26
C VAL A 117 25.10 7.68 3.18
N PRO A 118 25.91 7.56 2.10
CA PRO A 118 27.14 8.32 1.97
C PRO A 118 26.93 9.84 1.95
N ASN A 119 27.95 10.57 2.36
CA ASN A 119 27.96 12.01 2.24
C ASN A 119 28.35 12.43 0.82
N TYR A 120 27.37 12.93 0.06
CA TYR A 120 27.59 13.45 -1.30
C TYR A 120 27.85 14.96 -1.33
N GLY A 121 27.97 15.63 -0.17
CA GLY A 121 28.09 17.08 -0.01
C GLY A 121 26.76 17.72 0.36
N PRO A 122 25.83 17.94 -0.57
CA PRO A 122 24.54 18.54 -0.24
C PRO A 122 23.68 17.68 0.69
N THR A 123 22.85 18.31 1.51
CA THR A 123 21.91 17.66 2.42
C THR A 123 20.78 16.98 1.64
N ILE A 124 20.58 15.70 1.90
CA ILE A 124 19.42 14.94 1.40
C ILE A 124 18.38 14.87 2.51
N THR A 125 17.29 15.62 2.36
CA THR A 125 16.24 15.66 3.38
C THR A 125 15.22 14.54 3.22
N LEU A 126 14.47 14.22 4.30
CA LEU A 126 13.34 13.29 4.23
C LEU A 126 12.31 13.74 3.20
N ARG A 127 12.08 15.06 3.06
CA ARG A 127 11.21 15.61 2.01
C ARG A 127 11.71 15.26 0.61
N HIS A 128 13.01 15.36 0.34
CA HIS A 128 13.58 15.01 -0.96
C HIS A 128 13.33 13.52 -1.30
N LEU A 129 13.37 12.63 -0.31
CA LEU A 129 13.05 11.20 -0.51
C LEU A 129 11.57 11.02 -0.86
N MET A 130 10.67 11.67 -0.11
CA MET A 130 9.22 11.57 -0.33
C MET A 130 8.79 12.10 -1.70
N THR A 131 9.46 13.13 -2.21
CA THR A 131 9.10 13.80 -3.46
C THR A 131 9.90 13.32 -4.67
N HIS A 132 10.76 12.29 -4.51
CA HIS A 132 11.62 11.77 -5.57
C HIS A 132 12.60 12.83 -6.15
N THR A 133 13.06 13.73 -5.31
CA THR A 133 14.02 14.79 -5.68
C THR A 133 15.36 14.67 -4.96
N SER A 134 15.67 13.50 -4.42
CA SER A 134 16.89 13.26 -3.63
C SER A 134 18.16 13.08 -4.46
N GLY A 135 18.05 12.78 -5.74
CA GLY A 135 19.18 12.40 -6.59
C GLY A 135 19.75 10.99 -6.33
N LEU A 136 19.26 10.28 -5.30
CA LEU A 136 19.72 8.91 -5.02
C LEU A 136 19.34 7.96 -6.16
N ARG A 137 20.30 7.13 -6.58
CA ARG A 137 20.06 6.09 -7.58
C ARG A 137 19.03 5.09 -7.09
N ASP A 138 18.17 4.65 -8.00
CA ASP A 138 17.23 3.57 -7.69
C ASP A 138 18.00 2.25 -7.51
N TRP A 139 17.85 1.65 -6.34
CA TRP A 139 18.54 0.40 -6.01
C TRP A 139 18.18 -0.74 -6.97
N GLY A 140 16.94 -0.77 -7.45
CA GLY A 140 16.48 -1.80 -8.38
C GLY A 140 17.15 -1.68 -9.74
N SER A 141 17.42 -0.45 -10.20
CA SER A 141 18.20 -0.21 -11.42
C SER A 141 19.64 -0.67 -11.26
N VAL A 142 20.27 -0.36 -10.12
CA VAL A 142 21.64 -0.81 -9.82
C VAL A 142 21.71 -2.33 -9.75
N ALA A 143 20.77 -2.97 -9.04
CA ALA A 143 20.67 -4.43 -8.96
C ALA A 143 20.45 -5.05 -10.35
N GLY A 144 19.60 -4.44 -11.19
CA GLY A 144 19.35 -4.90 -12.56
C GLY A 144 20.61 -4.90 -13.44
N ILE A 145 21.39 -3.82 -13.39
CA ILE A 145 22.65 -3.71 -14.12
C ILE A 145 23.67 -4.77 -13.64
N SER A 146 23.67 -5.11 -12.35
CA SER A 146 24.54 -6.14 -11.79
C SER A 146 24.08 -7.58 -12.10
N GLY A 147 22.95 -7.76 -12.83
CA GLY A 147 22.38 -9.07 -13.12
C GLY A 147 21.55 -9.64 -11.95
N TRP A 148 21.21 -8.81 -10.98
CA TRP A 148 20.45 -9.22 -9.79
C TRP A 148 19.09 -8.50 -9.72
N GLY A 149 18.35 -8.57 -10.83
CA GLY A 149 17.13 -7.82 -11.05
C GLY A 149 16.03 -8.14 -10.05
N ARG A 150 15.14 -7.16 -9.85
CA ARG A 150 14.02 -7.21 -8.90
C ARG A 150 13.01 -8.33 -9.18
N GLU A 151 12.87 -8.73 -10.44
CA GLU A 151 11.93 -9.79 -10.86
C GLU A 151 12.49 -11.20 -10.64
N GLN A 152 13.78 -11.31 -10.32
CA GLN A 152 14.46 -12.59 -10.22
C GLN A 152 14.66 -13.05 -8.77
N ARG A 153 14.66 -12.15 -7.82
CA ARG A 153 14.94 -12.44 -6.40
C ARG A 153 14.19 -11.52 -5.45
N SER A 154 13.97 -12.01 -4.23
CA SER A 154 13.52 -11.19 -3.10
C SER A 154 14.68 -10.33 -2.59
N HIS A 155 14.41 -9.05 -2.36
CA HIS A 155 15.35 -8.10 -1.78
C HIS A 155 14.87 -7.64 -0.41
N THR A 156 15.81 -7.43 0.51
CA THR A 156 15.55 -6.92 1.86
C THR A 156 16.04 -5.48 1.99
N HIS A 157 15.68 -4.79 3.07
CA HIS A 157 16.24 -3.48 3.41
C HIS A 157 17.77 -3.52 3.54
N GLU A 158 18.34 -4.63 4.01
CA GLU A 158 19.81 -4.81 4.10
C GLU A 158 20.48 -4.76 2.72
N HIS A 159 19.88 -5.42 1.72
CA HIS A 159 20.37 -5.35 0.35
C HIS A 159 20.30 -3.92 -0.20
N VAL A 160 19.23 -3.19 0.11
CA VAL A 160 19.10 -1.79 -0.29
C VAL A 160 20.16 -0.92 0.37
N LEU A 161 20.40 -1.08 1.67
CA LEU A 161 21.44 -0.36 2.41
C LEU A 161 22.84 -0.68 1.87
N ASP A 162 23.15 -1.95 1.58
CA ASP A 162 24.44 -2.34 0.98
C ASP A 162 24.63 -1.67 -0.38
N ILE A 163 23.63 -1.66 -1.24
CA ILE A 163 23.69 -0.98 -2.54
C ILE A 163 23.89 0.54 -2.37
N VAL A 164 23.15 1.16 -1.46
CA VAL A 164 23.22 2.61 -1.24
C VAL A 164 24.56 3.02 -0.66
N SER A 165 25.08 2.30 0.33
CA SER A 165 26.34 2.60 1.01
C SER A 165 27.56 2.58 0.07
N ARG A 166 27.46 1.84 -1.04
CA ARG A 166 28.54 1.72 -2.04
C ARG A 166 28.48 2.77 -3.15
N GLN A 167 27.45 3.61 -3.19
CA GLN A 167 27.37 4.65 -4.21
C GLN A 167 28.32 5.80 -3.89
N SER A 168 29.07 6.26 -4.88
CA SER A 168 30.06 7.33 -4.74
C SER A 168 29.52 8.73 -5.09
N ALA A 169 28.36 8.80 -5.75
CA ALA A 169 27.73 10.05 -6.16
C ALA A 169 26.22 9.88 -6.31
N ALA A 170 25.47 10.96 -6.12
CA ALA A 170 24.07 11.08 -6.55
C ALA A 170 23.99 11.34 -8.07
N ASN A 171 22.80 11.22 -8.66
CA ASN A 171 22.56 11.51 -10.07
C ASN A 171 22.51 13.03 -10.34
N PHE A 172 22.04 13.80 -9.35
CA PHE A 172 21.89 15.25 -9.35
C PHE A 172 21.82 15.76 -7.91
N ASP A 173 21.99 17.06 -7.72
CA ASP A 173 21.90 17.68 -6.40
C ASP A 173 20.45 17.65 -5.87
N PRO A 174 20.25 17.37 -4.58
CA PRO A 174 18.92 17.28 -3.98
C PRO A 174 18.08 18.53 -4.22
N GLY A 175 16.82 18.31 -4.64
CA GLY A 175 15.88 19.38 -4.93
C GLY A 175 15.95 19.97 -6.34
N HIS A 176 16.96 19.65 -7.14
CA HIS A 176 17.15 20.25 -8.47
C HIS A 176 16.35 19.56 -9.56
N GLU A 177 16.17 18.25 -9.48
CA GLU A 177 15.48 17.47 -10.49
C GLU A 177 14.52 16.45 -9.84
N TYR A 178 13.59 15.93 -10.64
CA TYR A 178 12.74 14.79 -10.29
C TYR A 178 13.26 13.53 -10.96
N SER A 179 13.50 12.50 -10.17
CA SER A 179 13.78 11.15 -10.66
C SER A 179 13.19 10.13 -9.70
N TYR A 180 12.18 9.39 -10.20
CA TYR A 180 11.55 8.36 -9.39
C TYR A 180 12.58 7.35 -8.87
N SER A 181 12.59 7.14 -7.56
CA SER A 181 13.52 6.22 -6.90
C SER A 181 12.82 5.44 -5.78
N ASN A 182 12.89 4.11 -5.84
CA ASN A 182 12.43 3.26 -4.76
C ASN A 182 13.35 3.33 -3.55
N THR A 183 14.62 3.65 -3.76
CA THR A 183 15.61 3.82 -2.68
C THR A 183 15.09 4.77 -1.61
N GLY A 184 14.56 5.93 -2.02
CA GLY A 184 14.02 6.91 -1.08
C GLY A 184 12.97 6.32 -0.15
N TYR A 185 12.03 5.57 -0.69
CA TYR A 185 10.94 4.99 0.09
C TYR A 185 11.37 3.79 0.95
N ASN A 186 12.36 3.01 0.52
CA ASN A 186 12.97 2.01 1.40
C ASN A 186 13.68 2.65 2.58
N LEU A 187 14.43 3.74 2.34
CA LEU A 187 15.09 4.49 3.42
C LEU A 187 14.08 5.10 4.39
N LEU A 188 12.97 5.66 3.90
CA LEU A 188 11.89 6.18 4.76
C LEU A 188 11.27 5.09 5.63
N ALA A 189 11.06 3.89 5.11
CA ALA A 189 10.58 2.75 5.92
C ALA A 189 11.59 2.38 7.01
N ILE A 190 12.90 2.37 6.71
CA ILE A 190 13.97 2.13 7.69
C ILE A 190 14.00 3.23 8.77
N VAL A 191 13.74 4.50 8.40
CA VAL A 191 13.60 5.59 9.38
C VAL A 191 12.48 5.29 10.37
N VAL A 192 11.32 4.83 9.86
CA VAL A 192 10.20 4.46 10.74
C VAL A 192 10.58 3.32 11.68
N ASP A 193 11.18 2.23 11.17
CA ASP A 193 11.65 1.10 12.01
C ASP A 193 12.55 1.59 13.16
N ARG A 194 13.51 2.45 12.84
CA ARG A 194 14.52 2.91 13.80
C ARG A 194 13.97 3.86 14.85
N LEU A 195 13.10 4.78 14.45
CA LEU A 195 12.52 5.75 15.38
C LEU A 195 11.41 5.16 16.22
N ALA A 196 10.54 4.34 15.63
CA ALA A 196 9.42 3.76 16.35
C ALA A 196 9.85 2.60 17.28
N GLY A 197 11.03 2.02 17.09
CA GLY A 197 11.50 0.86 17.86
C GLY A 197 10.66 -0.40 17.62
N MET A 198 9.91 -0.43 16.52
CA MET A 198 9.09 -1.55 16.06
C MET A 198 9.18 -1.67 14.55
N SER A 199 8.72 -2.80 13.98
CA SER A 199 8.74 -2.97 12.53
C SER A 199 7.84 -1.95 11.83
N PHE A 200 8.22 -1.53 10.61
CA PHE A 200 7.39 -0.69 9.77
C PHE A 200 5.99 -1.29 9.51
N ALA A 201 5.93 -2.62 9.44
CA ALA A 201 4.68 -3.35 9.29
C ALA A 201 3.77 -3.16 10.52
N ASP A 202 4.32 -3.33 11.74
CA ASP A 202 3.57 -3.15 12.98
C ASP A 202 3.18 -1.68 13.18
N PHE A 203 4.11 -0.75 12.95
CA PHE A 203 3.81 0.69 13.01
C PHE A 203 2.65 1.06 12.08
N SER A 204 2.73 0.61 10.81
CA SER A 204 1.67 0.90 9.84
C SER A 204 0.33 0.29 10.23
N LYS A 205 0.36 -0.92 10.78
CA LYS A 205 -0.84 -1.59 11.27
C LYS A 205 -1.48 -0.80 12.40
N GLU A 206 -0.73 -0.47 13.45
CA GLU A 206 -1.25 0.17 14.65
C GLU A 206 -1.66 1.64 14.41
N ARG A 207 -0.87 2.37 13.62
CA ARG A 207 -1.02 3.82 13.47
C ARG A 207 -1.82 4.24 12.23
N ILE A 208 -1.99 3.35 11.25
CA ILE A 208 -2.65 3.68 9.98
C ILE A 208 -3.81 2.72 9.72
N PHE A 209 -3.53 1.40 9.61
CA PHE A 209 -4.54 0.48 9.09
C PHE A 209 -5.68 0.23 10.08
N GLU A 210 -5.38 -0.07 11.33
CA GLU A 210 -6.40 -0.31 12.35
C GLU A 210 -7.28 0.92 12.62
N PRO A 211 -6.72 2.14 12.82
CA PRO A 211 -7.52 3.35 13.02
C PRO A 211 -8.44 3.70 11.85
N LEU A 212 -8.05 3.32 10.62
CA LEU A 212 -8.84 3.54 9.41
C LEU A 212 -9.77 2.36 9.04
N GLY A 213 -9.81 1.31 9.86
CA GLY A 213 -10.61 0.12 9.58
C GLY A 213 -10.13 -0.70 8.38
N MET A 214 -8.88 -0.54 7.95
CA MET A 214 -8.26 -1.24 6.81
C MET A 214 -7.80 -2.64 7.22
N ASN A 215 -8.70 -3.46 7.73
CA ASN A 215 -8.42 -4.74 8.40
C ASN A 215 -7.80 -5.82 7.47
N SER A 216 -7.93 -5.66 6.16
CA SER A 216 -7.37 -6.58 5.16
C SER A 216 -6.09 -6.05 4.52
N THR A 217 -5.59 -4.88 4.96
CA THR A 217 -4.36 -4.27 4.44
C THR A 217 -3.19 -4.61 5.35
N GLN A 218 -2.10 -5.06 4.77
CA GLN A 218 -0.90 -5.45 5.49
C GLN A 218 0.36 -5.30 4.63
N TRP A 219 1.51 -5.16 5.28
CA TRP A 219 2.81 -5.32 4.63
C TRP A 219 3.16 -6.81 4.59
N ARG A 220 3.60 -7.28 3.44
CA ARG A 220 4.13 -8.64 3.27
C ARG A 220 5.65 -8.60 3.39
N ASP A 221 6.13 -8.51 4.61
CA ASP A 221 7.53 -8.42 4.99
C ASP A 221 8.25 -9.79 5.01
N ASP A 222 7.50 -10.89 5.06
CA ASP A 222 7.98 -12.25 4.79
C ASP A 222 7.24 -12.80 3.57
N TYR A 223 7.96 -13.00 2.46
CA TYR A 223 7.40 -13.51 1.21
C TYR A 223 6.81 -14.93 1.34
N ARG A 224 7.23 -15.71 2.35
CA ARG A 224 6.73 -17.06 2.66
C ARG A 224 5.40 -17.03 3.40
N ARG A 225 5.02 -15.87 3.98
CA ARG A 225 3.77 -15.76 4.72
C ARG A 225 2.58 -15.94 3.79
N LEU A 226 1.68 -16.86 4.17
CA LEU A 226 0.44 -17.07 3.46
C LEU A 226 -0.51 -15.89 3.69
N VAL A 227 -1.09 -15.37 2.61
CA VAL A 227 -2.12 -14.33 2.62
C VAL A 227 -3.37 -14.91 1.97
N PRO A 228 -4.33 -15.41 2.75
CA PRO A 228 -5.56 -15.98 2.22
C PRO A 228 -6.30 -14.98 1.33
N GLY A 229 -6.81 -15.44 0.19
CA GLY A 229 -7.54 -14.59 -0.75
C GLY A 229 -6.68 -13.66 -1.61
N ARG A 230 -5.34 -13.79 -1.56
CA ARG A 230 -4.44 -13.00 -2.41
C ARG A 230 -4.46 -13.49 -3.85
N SER A 231 -4.60 -12.55 -4.78
CA SER A 231 -4.45 -12.82 -6.21
C SER A 231 -3.01 -13.14 -6.60
N SER A 232 -2.84 -13.94 -7.65
CA SER A 232 -1.56 -14.08 -8.33
C SER A 232 -1.32 -12.91 -9.29
N ALA A 233 -0.06 -12.47 -9.40
CA ALA A 233 0.33 -11.47 -10.40
C ALA A 233 0.68 -12.15 -11.72
N TYR A 234 0.25 -11.56 -12.82
CA TYR A 234 0.47 -12.09 -14.18
C TYR A 234 1.06 -11.02 -15.10
N ALA A 235 1.88 -11.46 -16.04
CA ALA A 235 2.38 -10.63 -17.13
C ALA A 235 1.90 -11.20 -18.46
N ALA A 236 1.47 -10.31 -19.38
CA ALA A 236 1.09 -10.70 -20.71
C ALA A 236 2.34 -11.04 -21.56
N ARG A 237 2.25 -12.10 -22.36
CA ARG A 237 3.23 -12.43 -23.38
C ARG A 237 2.65 -12.21 -24.79
N PRO A 238 3.50 -12.03 -25.81
CA PRO A 238 3.06 -12.04 -27.20
C PRO A 238 2.24 -13.30 -27.51
N GLY A 239 1.12 -13.14 -28.21
CA GLY A 239 0.20 -14.25 -28.53
C GLY A 239 -0.93 -14.43 -27.51
N GLY A 240 -1.11 -13.51 -26.55
CA GLY A 240 -2.26 -13.52 -25.62
C GLY A 240 -2.14 -14.49 -24.45
N ASN A 241 -0.97 -15.07 -24.24
CA ASN A 241 -0.71 -15.95 -23.12
C ASN A 241 -0.31 -15.17 -21.86
N TRP A 242 -0.64 -15.71 -20.70
CA TRP A 242 -0.26 -15.16 -19.40
C TRP A 242 0.82 -16.03 -18.75
N VAL A 243 1.73 -15.37 -18.04
CA VAL A 243 2.72 -16.03 -17.17
C VAL A 243 2.66 -15.41 -15.79
N ILE A 244 3.00 -16.21 -14.79
CA ILE A 244 3.11 -15.71 -13.42
C ILE A 244 4.23 -14.67 -13.35
N ASN A 245 3.90 -13.51 -12.82
CA ASN A 245 4.83 -12.41 -12.60
C ASN A 245 5.14 -12.31 -11.09
N ARG A 246 6.08 -13.13 -10.64
CA ARG A 246 6.59 -13.08 -9.27
C ARG A 246 8.10 -13.39 -9.28
N PRO A 247 8.85 -12.86 -8.28
CA PRO A 247 10.26 -13.23 -8.13
C PRO A 247 10.42 -14.73 -8.03
N ILE A 248 11.44 -15.25 -8.70
CA ILE A 248 11.93 -16.61 -8.48
C ILE A 248 12.80 -16.53 -7.22
N GLU A 249 12.60 -17.43 -6.30
CA GLU A 249 13.35 -17.53 -5.05
C GLU A 249 14.81 -17.92 -5.29
#